data_5900593a1d69c7a77a9c788a305e1403
#
_entry.id   5900593a1d69c7a77a9c788a305e1403
#
_cell.length_a   1.000
_cell.length_b   1.000
_cell.length_c   1.000
_cell.angle_alpha   90.00
_cell.angle_beta   90.00
_cell.angle_gamma   90.00
#
_symmetry.space_group_name_H-M   'P 1'
#
loop_
_entity.id
_entity.type
_entity.pdbx_description
1 polymer ?
#
loop_
_entity_poly.entity_id
_entity_poly.type
_entity_poly.pdbx_seq_one_letter_code
_entity_poly.pdbx_strand_id
1 'polypeptide(L)'
;MEQNKDVLQKVKISGGGRFNVSHACFDPKELVQFYPRGNKELLSVFTKFQPGDTMEWFLERNIALKIENDGRIFPESNSSQTIIDCFLKEIQQKNFEIHTQTSVKEIQQIDDQYVIKTNNGDFEADFVIFTTGSSPKSLKLVENMGHQLVESVQSLFTFNIQDSLLEGLSGTSFEFAEIKIPQLKTDENGPLLITQWGLSGPAILKTSAWKAHELFELNYQFEIEVNFIAKTIYEAEALFMEFRQNNPKKTIGQSKILMLRTVSGTN
;
A
#
# COMPACT_ATOMS: atom_id res chain seq x y z
N MET A 1 7.36 14.14 18.58
CA MET A 1 6.01 14.45 19.12
C MET A 1 4.97 13.58 18.45
N GLU A 2 4.07 12.97 19.20
CA GLU A 2 2.96 12.13 18.73
C GLU A 2 1.66 12.60 19.39
N GLN A 3 0.61 12.80 18.61
CA GLN A 3 -0.68 13.28 19.14
C GLN A 3 -1.45 12.20 19.89
N ASN A 4 -1.23 10.93 19.57
CA ASN A 4 -1.87 9.81 20.22
C ASN A 4 -1.12 9.39 21.49
N LYS A 5 -1.77 8.53 22.29
CA LYS A 5 -1.16 7.94 23.48
C LYS A 5 -0.04 6.96 23.11
N ASP A 6 -0.28 6.16 22.09
CA ASP A 6 0.62 5.10 21.66
C ASP A 6 1.33 5.48 20.36
N VAL A 7 2.64 5.26 20.30
CA VAL A 7 3.47 5.47 19.12
C VAL A 7 3.41 4.27 18.16
N LEU A 8 3.85 4.46 16.91
CA LEU A 8 4.05 3.40 15.92
C LEU A 8 2.80 2.57 15.59
N GLN A 9 1.59 3.11 15.78
CA GLN A 9 0.33 2.40 15.53
C GLN A 9 0.19 1.93 14.06
N LYS A 10 0.69 2.72 13.09
CA LYS A 10 0.70 2.32 11.67
C LYS A 10 1.65 1.15 11.42
N VAL A 11 2.78 1.08 12.12
CA VAL A 11 3.69 -0.07 12.07
C VAL A 11 2.97 -1.31 12.59
N LYS A 12 2.25 -1.18 13.72
CA LYS A 12 1.55 -2.28 14.38
C LYS A 12 0.56 -3.00 13.46
N ILE A 13 -0.22 -2.26 12.67
CA ILE A 13 -1.27 -2.81 11.80
C ILE A 13 -0.77 -3.14 10.39
N SER A 14 0.37 -2.62 9.98
CA SER A 14 0.91 -2.78 8.62
C SER A 14 1.20 -4.24 8.31
N GLY A 15 1.02 -4.63 7.04
CA GLY A 15 1.30 -5.98 6.56
C GLY A 15 0.52 -7.09 7.30
N GLY A 16 -0.71 -6.78 7.73
CA GLY A 16 -1.54 -7.73 8.50
C GLY A 16 -0.98 -8.00 9.89
N GLY A 17 -0.35 -7.01 10.54
CA GLY A 17 0.29 -7.15 11.85
C GLY A 17 1.69 -7.75 11.82
N ARG A 18 2.24 -8.04 10.64
CA ARG A 18 3.59 -8.56 10.45
C ARG A 18 4.64 -7.48 10.15
N PHE A 19 4.21 -6.33 9.64
CA PHE A 19 5.01 -5.24 9.11
C PHE A 19 5.86 -5.64 7.90
N ASN A 20 5.39 -5.32 6.70
CA ASN A 20 6.21 -5.40 5.49
C ASN A 20 7.30 -4.33 5.54
N VAL A 21 8.54 -4.75 5.82
CA VAL A 21 9.68 -3.85 6.01
C VAL A 21 10.08 -3.17 4.70
N SER A 22 10.18 -3.97 3.63
CA SER A 22 10.62 -3.52 2.32
C SER A 22 10.31 -4.58 1.25
N HIS A 23 10.88 -4.40 0.06
CA HIS A 23 10.83 -5.36 -1.04
C HIS A 23 12.24 -5.70 -1.50
N ALA A 24 12.49 -6.96 -1.88
CA ALA A 24 13.80 -7.48 -2.29
C ALA A 24 14.16 -7.05 -3.74
N CYS A 25 14.15 -5.76 -3.98
CA CYS A 25 14.62 -5.13 -5.21
C CYS A 25 15.83 -4.26 -4.85
N PHE A 26 17.02 -4.76 -5.14
CA PHE A 26 18.30 -4.19 -4.67
C PHE A 26 18.99 -3.30 -5.69
N ASP A 27 18.52 -3.25 -6.93
CA ASP A 27 19.00 -2.29 -7.93
C ASP A 27 18.14 -1.02 -7.85
N PRO A 28 18.71 0.15 -7.54
CA PRO A 28 17.98 1.42 -7.50
C PRO A 28 17.25 1.76 -8.79
N LYS A 29 17.80 1.38 -9.95
CA LYS A 29 17.18 1.64 -11.26
C LYS A 29 15.94 0.76 -11.49
N GLU A 30 15.95 -0.48 -11.00
CA GLU A 30 14.79 -1.36 -11.01
C GLU A 30 13.77 -0.93 -9.96
N LEU A 31 14.25 -0.59 -8.75
CA LEU A 31 13.39 -0.18 -7.64
C LEU A 31 12.52 1.04 -7.98
N VAL A 32 13.06 2.03 -8.65
CA VAL A 32 12.30 3.24 -9.02
C VAL A 32 11.18 2.96 -10.03
N GLN A 33 11.21 1.84 -10.75
CA GLN A 33 10.14 1.45 -11.67
C GLN A 33 8.84 1.08 -10.96
N PHE A 34 8.89 0.75 -9.67
CA PHE A 34 7.71 0.50 -8.84
C PHE A 34 7.04 1.79 -8.34
N TYR A 35 7.62 2.94 -8.63
CA TYR A 35 7.07 4.24 -8.24
C TYR A 35 6.45 4.93 -9.44
N PRO A 36 5.11 5.02 -9.51
CA PRO A 36 4.41 5.64 -10.64
C PRO A 36 4.72 7.14 -10.78
N ARG A 37 5.19 7.76 -9.69
CA ARG A 37 5.57 9.19 -9.62
C ARG A 37 6.80 9.35 -8.73
N GLY A 38 7.63 10.35 -9.03
CA GLY A 38 8.86 10.64 -8.28
C GLY A 38 10.01 9.67 -8.54
N ASN A 39 9.95 8.82 -9.58
CA ASN A 39 10.97 7.82 -9.89
C ASN A 39 12.33 8.44 -10.20
N LYS A 40 12.37 9.61 -10.86
CA LYS A 40 13.62 10.31 -11.18
C LYS A 40 14.28 10.86 -9.92
N GLU A 41 13.50 11.47 -9.06
CA GLU A 41 13.94 12.07 -7.79
C GLU A 41 14.41 10.97 -6.81
N LEU A 42 13.68 9.87 -6.73
CA LEU A 42 13.98 8.76 -5.84
C LEU A 42 15.24 7.98 -6.25
N LEU A 43 15.64 8.00 -7.52
CA LEU A 43 16.84 7.30 -7.96
C LEU A 43 18.07 7.75 -7.16
N SER A 44 18.26 9.06 -6.97
CA SER A 44 19.36 9.61 -6.17
C SER A 44 19.29 9.21 -4.70
N VAL A 45 18.09 9.08 -4.15
CA VAL A 45 17.88 8.64 -2.77
C VAL A 45 18.25 7.16 -2.60
N PHE A 46 17.76 6.31 -3.49
CA PHE A 46 18.02 4.86 -3.41
C PHE A 46 19.45 4.46 -3.74
N THR A 47 20.24 5.31 -4.42
CA THR A 47 21.68 5.10 -4.52
C THR A 47 22.44 5.32 -3.22
N LYS A 48 21.81 5.97 -2.23
CA LYS A 48 22.39 6.25 -0.90
C LYS A 48 21.83 5.34 0.19
N PHE A 49 20.57 4.97 0.08
CA PHE A 49 19.90 4.11 1.05
C PHE A 49 18.77 3.34 0.35
N GLN A 50 18.90 2.02 0.26
CA GLN A 50 18.02 1.13 -0.47
C GLN A 50 17.61 -0.09 0.39
N PRO A 51 16.78 -1.03 -0.10
CA PRO A 51 16.32 -2.17 0.69
C PRO A 51 17.40 -3.00 1.36
N GLY A 52 18.57 -3.15 0.72
CA GLY A 52 19.72 -3.85 1.32
C GLY A 52 20.24 -3.15 2.57
N ASP A 53 20.40 -1.81 2.52
CA ASP A 53 20.82 -1.02 3.68
C ASP A 53 19.79 -1.10 4.82
N THR A 54 18.51 -1.16 4.46
CA THR A 54 17.43 -1.39 5.45
C THR A 54 17.56 -2.74 6.13
N MET A 55 17.86 -3.80 5.37
CA MET A 55 18.06 -5.13 5.94
C MET A 55 19.30 -5.19 6.83
N GLU A 56 20.40 -4.59 6.39
CA GLU A 56 21.63 -4.48 7.18
C GLU A 56 21.40 -3.73 8.50
N TRP A 57 20.68 -2.60 8.44
CA TRP A 57 20.31 -1.82 9.62
C TRP A 57 19.57 -2.64 10.68
N PHE A 58 18.63 -3.50 10.27
CA PHE A 58 17.92 -4.39 11.19
C PHE A 58 18.81 -5.54 11.67
N LEU A 59 19.63 -6.11 10.79
CA LEU A 59 20.54 -7.20 11.14
C LEU A 59 21.56 -6.78 12.22
N GLU A 60 22.13 -5.59 12.10
CA GLU A 60 23.03 -5.00 13.12
C GLU A 60 22.37 -4.88 14.50
N ARG A 61 21.03 -4.84 14.54
CA ARG A 61 20.22 -4.78 15.76
C ARG A 61 19.68 -6.15 16.20
N ASN A 62 20.24 -7.20 15.63
CA ASN A 62 19.83 -8.59 15.85
C ASN A 62 18.36 -8.87 15.49
N ILE A 63 17.82 -8.17 14.52
CA ILE A 63 16.49 -8.43 13.95
C ILE A 63 16.67 -9.20 12.63
N ALA A 64 16.36 -10.49 12.68
CA ALA A 64 16.38 -11.33 11.48
C ALA A 64 15.17 -11.03 10.59
N LEU A 65 15.42 -10.82 9.30
CA LEU A 65 14.42 -10.60 8.28
C LEU A 65 14.41 -11.77 7.28
N LYS A 66 13.25 -12.07 6.72
CA LYS A 66 13.07 -13.06 5.66
C LYS A 66 12.44 -12.43 4.42
N ILE A 67 12.83 -12.94 3.25
CA ILE A 67 12.23 -12.59 1.97
C ILE A 67 11.22 -13.68 1.61
N GLU A 68 9.97 -13.29 1.35
CA GLU A 68 8.93 -14.19 0.84
C GLU A 68 9.04 -14.35 -0.68
N ASN A 69 8.35 -15.35 -1.23
CA ASN A 69 8.43 -15.72 -2.65
C ASN A 69 8.03 -14.57 -3.60
N ASP A 70 7.22 -13.64 -3.13
CA ASP A 70 6.79 -12.45 -3.88
C ASP A 70 7.70 -11.23 -3.68
N GLY A 71 8.85 -11.41 -3.04
CA GLY A 71 9.85 -10.38 -2.80
C GLY A 71 9.57 -9.49 -1.60
N ARG A 72 8.47 -9.63 -0.89
CA ARG A 72 8.21 -8.86 0.33
C ARG A 72 9.14 -9.30 1.46
N ILE A 73 9.58 -8.33 2.27
CA ILE A 73 10.50 -8.55 3.38
C ILE A 73 9.76 -8.38 4.70
N PHE A 74 9.79 -9.41 5.54
CA PHE A 74 9.14 -9.41 6.84
C PHE A 74 10.14 -9.80 7.94
N PRO A 75 9.89 -9.45 9.22
CA PRO A 75 10.64 -10.04 10.33
C PRO A 75 10.38 -11.56 10.39
N GLU A 76 11.40 -12.35 10.69
CA GLU A 76 11.26 -13.80 10.83
C GLU A 76 10.22 -14.21 11.88
N SER A 77 10.05 -13.38 12.92
CA SER A 77 9.04 -13.54 13.97
C SER A 77 7.60 -13.45 13.46
N ASN A 78 7.37 -12.96 12.24
CA ASN A 78 6.03 -12.61 11.69
C ASN A 78 5.22 -11.67 12.58
N SER A 79 5.87 -10.83 13.37
CA SER A 79 5.22 -9.89 14.28
C SER A 79 5.76 -8.48 14.10
N SER A 80 4.88 -7.53 13.87
CA SER A 80 5.22 -6.10 13.85
C SER A 80 5.77 -5.61 15.20
N GLN A 81 5.46 -6.31 16.29
CA GLN A 81 5.96 -5.95 17.62
C GLN A 81 7.50 -6.01 17.67
N THR A 82 8.13 -6.98 17.00
CA THR A 82 9.60 -7.07 16.89
C THR A 82 10.22 -5.79 16.34
N ILE A 83 9.59 -5.20 15.32
CA ILE A 83 10.05 -3.95 14.71
C ILE A 83 9.81 -2.77 15.64
N ILE A 84 8.65 -2.73 16.29
CA ILE A 84 8.30 -1.69 17.28
C ILE A 84 9.31 -1.70 18.44
N ASP A 85 9.59 -2.86 19.00
CA ASP A 85 10.53 -3.03 20.12
C ASP A 85 11.96 -2.60 19.72
N CYS A 86 12.36 -2.92 18.46
CA CYS A 86 13.63 -2.47 17.92
C CYS A 86 13.72 -0.93 17.90
N PHE A 87 12.73 -0.25 17.35
CA PHE A 87 12.72 1.21 17.31
C PHE A 87 12.68 1.84 18.71
N LEU A 88 11.87 1.31 19.63
CA LEU A 88 11.78 1.83 21.00
C LEU A 88 13.11 1.65 21.74
N LYS A 89 13.81 0.53 21.54
CA LYS A 89 15.14 0.28 22.11
C LYS A 89 16.16 1.29 21.57
N GLU A 90 16.18 1.55 20.26
CA GLU A 90 17.07 2.56 19.65
C GLU A 90 16.83 3.96 20.23
N ILE A 91 15.56 4.35 20.37
CA ILE A 91 15.16 5.63 20.96
C ILE A 91 15.70 5.76 22.38
N GLN A 92 15.50 4.71 23.18
CA GLN A 92 15.97 4.69 24.57
C GLN A 92 17.51 4.76 24.66
N GLN A 93 18.22 3.98 23.83
CA GLN A 93 19.68 3.94 23.83
C GLN A 93 20.32 5.27 23.42
N LYS A 94 19.65 6.02 22.54
CA LYS A 94 20.12 7.32 22.03
C LYS A 94 19.59 8.51 22.84
N ASN A 95 18.86 8.25 23.92
CA ASN A 95 18.25 9.27 24.78
C ASN A 95 17.33 10.24 24.03
N PHE A 96 16.60 9.75 23.01
CA PHE A 96 15.57 10.55 22.36
C PHE A 96 14.32 10.62 23.25
N GLU A 97 13.74 11.80 23.33
CA GLU A 97 12.49 12.00 24.06
C GLU A 97 11.28 11.78 23.13
N ILE A 98 10.30 11.03 23.61
CA ILE A 98 9.01 10.86 22.95
C ILE A 98 7.96 11.62 23.74
N HIS A 99 7.39 12.65 23.14
CA HIS A 99 6.25 13.37 23.68
C HIS A 99 4.97 12.85 23.07
N THR A 100 4.26 11.95 23.76
CA THR A 100 2.93 11.45 23.38
C THR A 100 1.84 12.42 23.83
N GLN A 101 0.62 12.25 23.28
CA GLN A 101 -0.54 13.13 23.55
C GLN A 101 -0.19 14.61 23.30
N THR A 102 0.81 14.86 22.44
CA THR A 102 1.35 16.19 22.16
C THR A 102 1.03 16.54 20.71
N SER A 103 0.00 17.35 20.55
CA SER A 103 -0.47 17.83 19.25
C SER A 103 0.15 19.18 18.91
N VAL A 104 0.89 19.25 17.81
CA VAL A 104 1.44 20.50 17.29
C VAL A 104 0.31 21.34 16.73
N LYS A 105 0.23 22.60 17.14
CA LYS A 105 -0.77 23.59 16.72
C LYS A 105 -0.21 24.59 15.71
N GLU A 106 1.03 24.98 15.92
CA GLU A 106 1.71 26.00 15.12
C GLU A 106 3.21 25.77 15.14
N ILE A 107 3.88 26.13 14.06
CA ILE A 107 5.35 26.17 13.97
C ILE A 107 5.70 27.54 13.43
N GLN A 108 6.57 28.26 14.15
CA GLN A 108 7.09 29.56 13.76
C GLN A 108 8.62 29.47 13.64
N GLN A 109 9.16 30.08 12.63
CA GLN A 109 10.60 30.32 12.56
C GLN A 109 10.90 31.70 13.13
N ILE A 110 11.75 31.76 14.14
CA ILE A 110 12.22 32.99 14.78
C ILE A 110 13.73 32.95 14.67
N ASP A 111 14.29 33.88 13.91
CA ASP A 111 15.71 33.90 13.56
C ASP A 111 16.15 32.53 12.94
N ASP A 112 17.12 31.86 13.55
CA ASP A 112 17.65 30.57 13.10
C ASP A 112 17.02 29.36 13.81
N GLN A 113 15.99 29.56 14.63
CA GLN A 113 15.33 28.52 15.41
C GLN A 113 13.84 28.39 15.09
N TYR A 114 13.29 27.23 15.42
CA TYR A 114 11.86 26.95 15.31
C TYR A 114 11.21 26.89 16.68
N VAL A 115 10.13 27.62 16.85
CA VAL A 115 9.24 27.51 18.02
C VAL A 115 8.01 26.67 17.62
N ILE A 116 7.86 25.52 18.28
CA ILE A 116 6.78 24.56 18.05
C ILE A 116 5.75 24.68 19.18
N LYS A 117 4.61 25.29 18.90
CA LYS A 117 3.50 25.43 19.85
C LYS A 117 2.65 24.18 19.88
N THR A 118 2.43 23.66 21.08
CA THR A 118 1.64 22.43 21.28
C THR A 118 0.54 22.63 22.31
N ASN A 119 -0.26 21.57 22.53
CA ASN A 119 -1.20 21.55 23.65
C ASN A 119 -0.55 21.36 25.03
N ASN A 120 0.74 20.96 25.05
CA ASN A 120 1.50 20.65 26.27
C ASN A 120 2.67 21.64 26.53
N GLY A 121 2.61 22.83 25.94
CA GLY A 121 3.66 23.84 26.02
C GLY A 121 4.41 24.01 24.70
N ASP A 122 5.37 24.93 24.71
CA ASP A 122 6.15 25.27 23.54
C ASP A 122 7.53 24.58 23.60
N PHE A 123 8.04 24.23 22.42
CA PHE A 123 9.35 23.60 22.24
C PHE A 123 10.17 24.43 21.27
N GLU A 124 11.47 24.49 21.49
CA GLU A 124 12.44 25.12 20.59
C GLU A 124 13.27 24.04 19.89
N ALA A 125 13.62 24.24 18.63
CA ALA A 125 14.44 23.31 17.86
C ALA A 125 15.19 24.03 16.74
N ASP A 126 16.40 23.55 16.44
CA ASP A 126 17.19 24.03 15.31
C ASP A 126 16.67 23.47 13.98
N PHE A 127 16.04 22.29 14.01
CA PHE A 127 15.47 21.61 12.83
C PHE A 127 14.13 20.98 13.15
N VAL A 128 13.23 20.95 12.16
CA VAL A 128 11.94 20.26 12.24
C VAL A 128 11.82 19.28 11.08
N ILE A 129 11.54 18.01 11.38
CA ILE A 129 11.32 16.94 10.40
C ILE A 129 9.86 16.54 10.44
N PHE A 130 9.14 16.74 9.32
CA PHE A 130 7.76 16.35 9.17
C PHE A 130 7.66 14.89 8.70
N THR A 131 7.12 14.02 9.56
CA THR A 131 6.87 12.60 9.27
C THR A 131 5.46 12.18 9.65
N THR A 132 4.51 13.10 9.50
CA THR A 132 3.13 12.98 9.99
C THR A 132 2.19 12.24 9.03
N GLY A 133 2.70 11.77 7.90
CA GLY A 133 1.90 11.19 6.83
C GLY A 133 0.97 12.23 6.18
N SER A 134 -0.17 11.79 5.68
CA SER A 134 -1.14 12.61 4.92
C SER A 134 -2.20 13.29 5.80
N SER A 135 -1.91 13.58 7.06
CA SER A 135 -2.84 14.29 7.94
C SER A 135 -3.11 15.71 7.43
N PRO A 136 -4.38 16.10 7.10
CA PRO A 136 -4.67 17.43 6.63
C PRO A 136 -4.25 18.54 7.60
N LYS A 137 -4.37 18.28 8.91
CA LYS A 137 -3.92 19.22 9.94
C LYS A 137 -2.42 19.47 9.90
N SER A 138 -1.63 18.42 9.69
CA SER A 138 -0.17 18.53 9.61
C SER A 138 0.27 19.17 8.30
N LEU A 139 -0.41 18.89 7.19
CA LEU A 139 -0.15 19.56 5.92
C LEU A 139 -0.41 21.07 6.02
N LYS A 140 -1.46 21.47 6.75
CA LYS A 140 -1.76 22.90 6.99
C LYS A 140 -0.65 23.60 7.77
N LEU A 141 0.06 22.92 8.67
CA LEU A 141 1.24 23.50 9.34
C LEU A 141 2.34 23.82 8.34
N VAL A 142 2.58 22.92 7.39
CA VAL A 142 3.61 23.11 6.34
C VAL A 142 3.23 24.28 5.42
N GLU A 143 1.94 24.38 5.06
CA GLU A 143 1.44 25.48 4.25
C GLU A 143 1.58 26.83 4.98
N ASN A 144 1.27 26.88 6.27
CA ASN A 144 1.41 28.08 7.11
C ASN A 144 2.88 28.54 7.24
N MET A 145 3.84 27.64 7.04
CA MET A 145 5.27 27.99 6.96
C MET A 145 5.70 28.52 5.58
N GLY A 146 4.76 28.75 4.66
CA GLY A 146 5.01 29.32 3.34
C GLY A 146 5.29 28.31 2.23
N HIS A 147 5.15 27.00 2.49
CA HIS A 147 5.29 25.98 1.46
C HIS A 147 4.03 25.86 0.63
N GLN A 148 4.21 25.72 -0.67
CA GLN A 148 3.10 25.39 -1.58
C GLN A 148 2.79 23.90 -1.52
N LEU A 149 1.53 23.57 -1.24
CA LEU A 149 1.06 22.18 -1.26
C LEU A 149 0.45 21.85 -2.62
N VAL A 150 0.79 20.68 -3.12
CA VAL A 150 0.08 20.05 -4.25
C VAL A 150 -1.02 19.17 -3.68
N GLU A 151 -2.22 19.30 -4.22
CA GLU A 151 -3.37 18.51 -3.78
C GLU A 151 -3.09 17.00 -3.91
N SER A 152 -3.36 16.29 -2.83
CA SER A 152 -3.17 14.83 -2.78
C SER A 152 -4.37 14.12 -3.39
N VAL A 153 -4.12 13.20 -4.30
CA VAL A 153 -5.15 12.32 -4.86
C VAL A 153 -5.09 10.93 -4.22
N GLN A 154 -6.22 10.23 -4.20
CA GLN A 154 -6.27 8.87 -3.67
C GLN A 154 -5.44 7.91 -4.54
N SER A 155 -4.76 6.97 -3.89
CA SER A 155 -3.93 5.95 -4.52
C SER A 155 -3.99 4.65 -3.71
N LEU A 156 -3.75 3.51 -4.34
CA LEU A 156 -3.81 2.19 -3.70
C LEU A 156 -5.17 1.91 -3.04
N PHE A 157 -6.25 2.12 -3.78
CA PHE A 157 -7.62 1.92 -3.29
C PHE A 157 -8.35 0.82 -4.06
N THR A 158 -9.38 0.26 -3.43
CA THR A 158 -10.29 -0.73 -4.01
C THR A 158 -11.37 -0.05 -4.84
N PHE A 159 -11.89 -0.73 -5.85
CA PHE A 159 -12.98 -0.22 -6.67
C PHE A 159 -14.33 -0.65 -6.11
N ASN A 160 -15.19 0.32 -5.80
CA ASN A 160 -16.57 0.06 -5.44
C ASN A 160 -17.38 -0.20 -6.72
N ILE A 161 -18.01 -1.36 -6.81
CA ILE A 161 -18.79 -1.78 -7.98
C ILE A 161 -20.13 -2.30 -7.51
N GLN A 162 -21.19 -1.72 -8.02
CA GLN A 162 -22.55 -2.17 -7.79
C GLN A 162 -23.05 -2.89 -9.06
N ASP A 163 -22.74 -4.18 -9.15
CA ASP A 163 -23.16 -5.02 -10.26
C ASP A 163 -23.71 -6.36 -9.73
N SER A 164 -24.88 -6.73 -10.20
CA SER A 164 -25.54 -7.99 -9.82
C SER A 164 -24.71 -9.22 -10.18
N LEU A 165 -23.80 -9.13 -11.15
CA LEU A 165 -22.88 -10.22 -11.50
C LEU A 165 -21.89 -10.57 -10.38
N LEU A 166 -21.65 -9.66 -9.45
CA LEU A 166 -20.74 -9.87 -8.31
C LEU A 166 -21.48 -10.33 -7.04
N GLU A 167 -22.81 -10.36 -7.05
CA GLU A 167 -23.59 -10.75 -5.89
C GLU A 167 -23.34 -12.20 -5.50
N GLY A 168 -23.08 -12.42 -4.20
CA GLY A 168 -22.79 -13.75 -3.65
C GLY A 168 -21.37 -14.27 -3.94
N LEU A 169 -20.52 -13.51 -4.64
CA LEU A 169 -19.16 -13.91 -5.00
C LEU A 169 -18.08 -13.31 -4.07
N SER A 170 -18.47 -12.58 -3.05
CA SER A 170 -17.52 -11.99 -2.09
C SER A 170 -16.61 -13.06 -1.46
N GLY A 171 -15.31 -12.79 -1.41
CA GLY A 171 -14.28 -13.73 -0.97
C GLY A 171 -13.69 -14.60 -2.07
N THR A 172 -14.22 -14.51 -3.31
CA THR A 172 -13.67 -15.23 -4.47
C THR A 172 -12.42 -14.51 -4.97
N SER A 173 -11.34 -15.27 -5.15
CA SER A 173 -10.07 -14.76 -5.67
C SER A 173 -9.66 -15.45 -6.96
N PHE A 174 -8.99 -14.69 -7.82
CA PHE A 174 -8.39 -15.14 -9.06
C PHE A 174 -6.89 -14.94 -8.97
N GLU A 175 -6.12 -15.93 -9.36
CA GLU A 175 -4.64 -15.82 -9.39
C GLU A 175 -4.17 -14.88 -10.49
N PHE A 176 -4.96 -14.79 -11.57
CA PHE A 176 -4.69 -13.94 -12.70
C PHE A 176 -6.00 -13.47 -13.35
N ALA A 177 -6.18 -12.15 -13.42
CA ALA A 177 -7.26 -11.51 -14.17
C ALA A 177 -6.69 -10.34 -14.98
N GLU A 178 -7.29 -10.02 -16.10
CA GLU A 178 -6.98 -8.84 -16.90
C GLU A 178 -7.99 -7.74 -16.58
N ILE A 179 -7.52 -6.51 -16.45
CA ILE A 179 -8.31 -5.35 -16.04
C ILE A 179 -8.10 -4.24 -17.05
N LYS A 180 -9.18 -3.71 -17.60
CA LYS A 180 -9.16 -2.57 -18.50
C LYS A 180 -10.09 -1.47 -17.99
N ILE A 181 -9.65 -0.25 -18.09
CA ILE A 181 -10.47 0.95 -17.95
C ILE A 181 -10.44 1.63 -19.32
N PRO A 182 -11.49 1.48 -20.14
CA PRO A 182 -11.49 1.93 -21.53
C PRO A 182 -11.16 3.42 -21.69
N GLN A 183 -11.68 4.25 -20.76
CA GLN A 183 -11.45 5.69 -20.76
C GLN A 183 -9.98 6.06 -20.59
N LEU A 184 -9.18 5.22 -19.90
CA LEU A 184 -7.78 5.48 -19.56
C LEU A 184 -6.78 4.64 -20.37
N LYS A 185 -7.27 3.81 -21.29
CA LYS A 185 -6.45 2.89 -22.08
C LYS A 185 -5.51 2.06 -21.20
N THR A 186 -6.02 1.57 -20.06
CA THR A 186 -5.24 0.71 -19.16
C THR A 186 -5.36 -0.74 -19.62
N ASP A 187 -4.31 -1.49 -19.39
CA ASP A 187 -4.26 -2.95 -19.56
C ASP A 187 -3.37 -3.51 -18.45
N GLU A 188 -3.97 -3.79 -17.31
CA GLU A 188 -3.26 -4.31 -16.13
C GLU A 188 -3.73 -5.74 -15.86
N ASN A 189 -2.83 -6.54 -15.32
CA ASN A 189 -3.12 -7.92 -14.98
C ASN A 189 -2.52 -8.32 -13.63
N GLY A 190 -3.05 -9.39 -13.07
CA GLY A 190 -2.57 -9.97 -11.82
C GLY A 190 -3.67 -10.52 -10.93
N PRO A 191 -3.35 -10.85 -9.68
CA PRO A 191 -4.33 -11.37 -8.73
C PRO A 191 -5.43 -10.37 -8.42
N LEU A 192 -6.68 -10.86 -8.38
CA LEU A 192 -7.88 -10.08 -8.14
C LEU A 192 -8.72 -10.74 -7.05
N LEU A 193 -9.39 -9.95 -6.24
CA LEU A 193 -10.29 -10.39 -5.18
C LEU A 193 -11.64 -9.67 -5.32
N ILE A 194 -12.73 -10.44 -5.32
CA ILE A 194 -14.08 -9.90 -5.17
C ILE A 194 -14.35 -9.68 -3.68
N THR A 195 -14.75 -8.46 -3.33
CA THR A 195 -15.10 -8.05 -1.96
C THR A 195 -16.60 -7.78 -1.84
N GLN A 196 -17.06 -7.45 -0.65
CA GLN A 196 -18.47 -7.03 -0.43
C GLN A 196 -18.84 -5.75 -1.22
N TRP A 197 -17.85 -4.92 -1.52
CA TRP A 197 -18.04 -3.60 -2.14
C TRP A 197 -17.70 -3.56 -3.62
N GLY A 198 -17.09 -4.61 -4.15
CA GLY A 198 -16.63 -4.65 -5.54
C GLY A 198 -15.30 -5.39 -5.67
N LEU A 199 -14.27 -4.78 -6.25
CA LEU A 199 -13.02 -5.43 -6.61
C LEU A 199 -11.83 -4.88 -5.84
N SER A 200 -10.91 -5.78 -5.46
CA SER A 200 -9.65 -5.50 -4.80
C SER A 200 -8.55 -6.46 -5.32
N GLY A 201 -7.43 -6.51 -4.64
CA GLY A 201 -6.29 -7.34 -5.01
C GLY A 201 -5.20 -6.56 -5.73
N PRO A 202 -4.01 -7.18 -5.91
CA PRO A 202 -2.84 -6.53 -6.46
C PRO A 202 -3.07 -5.81 -7.80
N ALA A 203 -3.83 -6.41 -8.72
CA ALA A 203 -4.13 -5.80 -10.02
C ALA A 203 -4.92 -4.49 -9.86
N ILE A 204 -5.95 -4.46 -9.02
CA ILE A 204 -6.76 -3.26 -8.75
C ILE A 204 -5.94 -2.19 -8.04
N LEU A 205 -5.18 -2.58 -7.00
CA LEU A 205 -4.35 -1.65 -6.24
C LEU A 205 -3.27 -1.01 -7.13
N LYS A 206 -2.66 -1.79 -8.01
CA LYS A 206 -1.68 -1.29 -8.98
C LYS A 206 -2.35 -0.33 -9.96
N THR A 207 -3.49 -0.70 -10.57
CA THR A 207 -4.24 0.18 -11.47
C THR A 207 -4.56 1.52 -10.79
N SER A 208 -5.10 1.48 -9.56
CA SER A 208 -5.46 2.69 -8.82
C SER A 208 -4.25 3.57 -8.47
N ALA A 209 -3.08 2.97 -8.25
CA ALA A 209 -1.85 3.71 -8.00
C ALA A 209 -1.27 4.35 -9.27
N TRP A 210 -1.18 3.59 -10.36
CA TRP A 210 -0.62 4.07 -11.61
C TRP A 210 -1.49 5.12 -12.30
N LYS A 211 -2.81 5.01 -12.14
CA LYS A 211 -3.81 5.89 -12.76
C LYS A 211 -4.47 6.85 -11.76
N ALA A 212 -3.80 7.16 -10.64
CA ALA A 212 -4.38 7.95 -9.57
C ALA A 212 -4.88 9.34 -10.02
N HIS A 213 -4.10 10.06 -10.84
CA HIS A 213 -4.48 11.38 -11.33
C HIS A 213 -5.61 11.32 -12.36
N GLU A 214 -5.49 10.39 -13.31
CA GLU A 214 -6.52 10.21 -14.34
C GLU A 214 -7.86 9.76 -13.72
N LEU A 215 -7.83 8.91 -12.69
CA LEU A 215 -9.04 8.52 -11.94
C LEU A 215 -9.62 9.68 -11.15
N PHE A 216 -8.78 10.56 -10.60
CA PHE A 216 -9.22 11.79 -9.96
C PHE A 216 -9.92 12.75 -10.96
N GLU A 217 -9.37 12.91 -12.16
CA GLU A 217 -9.96 13.71 -13.23
C GLU A 217 -11.32 13.18 -13.69
N LEU A 218 -11.53 11.87 -13.61
CA LEU A 218 -12.83 11.21 -13.83
C LEU A 218 -13.77 11.29 -12.61
N ASN A 219 -13.41 12.04 -11.56
CA ASN A 219 -14.13 12.08 -10.28
C ASN A 219 -14.39 10.69 -9.70
N TYR A 220 -13.46 9.75 -9.94
CA TYR A 220 -13.55 8.34 -9.54
C TYR A 220 -14.82 7.62 -10.08
N GLN A 221 -15.35 8.08 -11.21
CA GLN A 221 -16.48 7.45 -11.88
C GLN A 221 -16.05 6.96 -13.27
N PHE A 222 -15.97 5.65 -13.44
CA PHE A 222 -15.44 5.03 -14.64
C PHE A 222 -16.02 3.63 -14.83
N GLU A 223 -15.94 3.12 -16.05
CA GLU A 223 -16.26 1.74 -16.38
C GLU A 223 -15.01 0.88 -16.29
N ILE A 224 -15.20 -0.39 -15.91
CA ILE A 224 -14.14 -1.38 -15.84
C ILE A 224 -14.56 -2.65 -16.58
N GLU A 225 -13.67 -3.15 -17.41
CA GLU A 225 -13.78 -4.45 -18.04
C GLU A 225 -12.85 -5.43 -17.33
N VAL A 226 -13.38 -6.58 -16.94
CA VAL A 226 -12.61 -7.61 -16.23
C VAL A 226 -12.71 -8.94 -16.97
N ASN A 227 -11.55 -9.44 -17.38
CA ASN A 227 -11.42 -10.80 -17.90
C ASN A 227 -10.88 -11.70 -16.78
N PHE A 228 -11.80 -12.37 -16.08
CA PHE A 228 -11.49 -13.20 -14.91
C PHE A 228 -10.69 -14.46 -15.22
N ILE A 229 -10.65 -14.90 -16.48
CA ILE A 229 -9.96 -16.14 -16.89
C ILE A 229 -8.72 -15.88 -17.73
N ALA A 230 -8.46 -14.61 -18.05
CA ALA A 230 -7.32 -14.16 -18.87
C ALA A 230 -7.16 -14.97 -20.18
N LYS A 231 -8.28 -15.20 -20.84
CA LYS A 231 -8.37 -15.92 -22.12
C LYS A 231 -9.15 -15.10 -23.13
N THR A 232 -8.80 -15.26 -24.39
CA THR A 232 -9.59 -14.71 -25.49
C THR A 232 -10.97 -15.39 -25.52
N ILE A 233 -11.94 -14.75 -26.16
CA ILE A 233 -13.28 -15.31 -26.28
C ILE A 233 -13.29 -16.68 -26.99
N TYR A 234 -12.41 -16.86 -27.97
CA TYR A 234 -12.27 -18.14 -28.70
C TYR A 234 -11.69 -19.25 -27.83
N GLU A 235 -10.67 -18.92 -26.99
CA GLU A 235 -10.09 -19.88 -26.04
C GLU A 235 -11.10 -20.24 -24.94
N ALA A 236 -11.89 -19.28 -24.48
CA ALA A 236 -12.93 -19.50 -23.48
C ALA A 236 -14.05 -20.40 -24.05
N GLU A 237 -14.51 -20.13 -25.27
CA GLU A 237 -15.49 -20.95 -25.94
C GLU A 237 -15.00 -22.39 -26.15
N ALA A 238 -13.75 -22.56 -26.63
CA ALA A 238 -13.14 -23.87 -26.79
C ALA A 238 -13.07 -24.64 -25.47
N LEU A 239 -12.66 -23.99 -24.40
CA LEU A 239 -12.59 -24.54 -23.04
C LEU A 239 -13.95 -25.00 -22.53
N PHE A 240 -15.00 -24.18 -22.73
CA PHE A 240 -16.33 -24.53 -22.31
C PHE A 240 -16.97 -25.68 -23.17
N MET A 241 -16.68 -25.70 -24.46
CA MET A 241 -17.12 -26.81 -25.34
C MET A 241 -16.44 -28.12 -24.94
N GLU A 242 -15.16 -28.13 -24.74
CA GLU A 242 -14.38 -29.30 -24.28
C GLU A 242 -14.92 -29.81 -22.93
N PHE A 243 -15.13 -28.91 -21.97
CA PHE A 243 -15.70 -29.28 -20.68
C PHE A 243 -17.10 -29.92 -20.82
N ARG A 244 -17.95 -29.33 -21.63
CA ARG A 244 -19.32 -29.84 -21.89
C ARG A 244 -19.30 -31.22 -22.51
N GLN A 245 -18.38 -31.45 -23.45
CA GLN A 245 -18.24 -32.80 -24.10
C GLN A 245 -17.76 -33.84 -23.07
N ASN A 246 -16.79 -33.50 -22.25
CA ASN A 246 -16.20 -34.41 -21.28
C ASN A 246 -17.06 -34.60 -20.00
N ASN A 247 -18.01 -33.69 -19.74
CA ASN A 247 -18.82 -33.68 -18.52
C ASN A 247 -20.30 -33.33 -18.81
N PRO A 248 -21.01 -34.09 -19.60
CA PRO A 248 -22.33 -33.72 -20.09
C PRO A 248 -23.40 -33.55 -18.99
N LYS A 249 -23.16 -34.11 -17.79
CA LYS A 249 -24.08 -34.04 -16.64
C LYS A 249 -23.71 -32.99 -15.60
N LYS A 250 -22.57 -32.29 -15.77
CA LYS A 250 -22.11 -31.28 -14.81
C LYS A 250 -22.46 -29.89 -15.29
N THR A 251 -22.84 -29.01 -14.38
CA THR A 251 -22.95 -27.58 -14.64
C THR A 251 -21.57 -26.91 -14.62
N ILE A 252 -21.44 -25.74 -15.24
CA ILE A 252 -20.18 -24.95 -15.22
C ILE A 252 -19.77 -24.63 -13.77
N GLY A 253 -20.71 -24.31 -12.88
CA GLY A 253 -20.45 -24.05 -11.46
C GLY A 253 -19.88 -25.23 -10.67
N GLN A 254 -20.04 -26.46 -11.18
CA GLN A 254 -19.43 -27.67 -10.58
C GLN A 254 -18.08 -28.01 -11.19
N SER A 255 -17.58 -27.18 -12.10
CA SER A 255 -16.31 -27.38 -12.79
C SER A 255 -15.19 -26.64 -12.09
N LYS A 256 -14.00 -27.23 -12.11
CA LYS A 256 -12.76 -26.54 -11.73
C LYS A 256 -12.11 -25.76 -12.90
N ILE A 257 -12.85 -25.53 -13.98
CA ILE A 257 -12.35 -24.85 -15.18
C ILE A 257 -11.96 -23.41 -14.88
N LEU A 258 -12.74 -22.75 -14.05
CA LEU A 258 -12.39 -21.48 -13.45
C LEU A 258 -11.76 -21.83 -12.10
N MET A 259 -10.45 -21.72 -11.91
CA MET A 259 -9.80 -21.90 -10.61
C MET A 259 -10.24 -20.79 -9.66
N LEU A 260 -11.52 -20.79 -9.29
CA LEU A 260 -12.08 -19.90 -8.29
C LEU A 260 -11.65 -20.42 -6.91
N ARG A 261 -10.75 -19.74 -6.24
CA ARG A 261 -10.48 -19.97 -4.82
C ARG A 261 -11.43 -19.10 -4.01
N THR A 262 -12.33 -19.74 -3.29
CA THR A 262 -13.04 -19.07 -2.19
C THR A 262 -12.05 -18.94 -1.05
N VAL A 263 -11.65 -17.72 -0.72
CA VAL A 263 -10.88 -17.46 0.50
C VAL A 263 -11.90 -17.33 1.63
N SER A 264 -12.02 -18.36 2.47
CA SER A 264 -12.73 -18.26 3.73
C SER A 264 -11.92 -17.32 4.62
N GLY A 265 -12.37 -16.08 4.73
CA GLY A 265 -11.85 -15.15 5.73
C GLY A 265 -12.24 -15.65 7.11
N THR A 266 -11.29 -16.10 7.88
CA THR A 266 -11.44 -16.11 9.35
C THR A 266 -11.09 -14.71 9.82
N ASN A 267 -12.06 -14.08 10.52
CA ASN A 267 -11.93 -12.82 11.25
C ASN A 267 -10.71 -12.79 12.20
#